data_7900ffd4ef1725992c730adce6802cb0
#
_entry.id   7900ffd4ef1725992c730adce6802cb0
#
_cell.length_a   1.000
_cell.length_b   1.000
_cell.length_c   1.000
_cell.angle_alpha   90.00
_cell.angle_beta   90.00
_cell.angle_gamma   90.00
#
_symmetry.space_group_name_H-M   'P 1'
#
loop_
_entity.id
_entity.type
_entity.pdbx_description
1 polymer ?
#
loop_
_entity_poly.entity_id
_entity_poly.type
_entity_poly.pdbx_seq_one_letter_code
_entity_poly.pdbx_strand_id
1 'polypeptide(L)'
;TNADRTLKRSMRRNLQRYKLRREHLIEILKNNGFISDNTILSENGNRTTFETYRLRAKAAIEEISLEEFARVLLMINKKRGYKSSRKAKNTEEGQLIDGMEIAKRLYEENLTPGQLSYELLKSGKKYLPDFYRSDLQTEFDKVWNFQSQFYSFLTDDLKDELKGKNEKATWTICAPSKDKKDSQYVWHWKETESKWNEETASNETVEVDKTLTGVKRSGTTAEQKIENYEWRCKALSEKLSPEQLIVVFQKINGQINNASGYLGDISDRSKELYFNHQTVGQYQMAQLDKNPNYS
;
A
#
# COMPACT_ATOMS: atom_id res chain seq x y z
N THR A 1 -12.74 -4.78 33.66
CA THR A 1 -11.30 -5.04 33.65
C THR A 1 -10.50 -3.73 33.57
N ASN A 2 -9.19 -3.74 33.89
CA ASN A 2 -8.32 -2.55 33.75
C ASN A 2 -8.24 -2.09 32.28
N ALA A 3 -8.32 -3.00 31.32
CA ALA A 3 -8.34 -2.71 29.90
C ALA A 3 -9.58 -1.87 29.51
N ASP A 4 -10.76 -2.23 30.00
CA ASP A 4 -12.00 -1.48 29.73
C ASP A 4 -11.96 -0.07 30.31
N ARG A 5 -11.42 0.06 31.52
CA ARG A 5 -11.23 1.39 32.14
C ARG A 5 -10.28 2.27 31.32
N THR A 6 -9.19 1.69 30.84
CA THR A 6 -8.21 2.40 30.00
C THR A 6 -8.83 2.81 28.66
N LEU A 7 -9.59 1.92 28.02
CA LEU A 7 -10.31 2.19 26.80
C LEU A 7 -11.31 3.35 26.99
N LYS A 8 -12.16 3.27 28.02
CA LYS A 8 -13.15 4.31 28.33
C LYS A 8 -12.50 5.67 28.67
N ARG A 9 -11.33 5.67 29.33
CA ARG A 9 -10.56 6.91 29.57
C ARG A 9 -10.02 7.50 28.27
N SER A 10 -9.49 6.66 27.38
CA SER A 10 -8.98 7.09 26.08
C SER A 10 -10.08 7.68 25.22
N MET A 11 -11.24 7.04 25.15
CA MET A 11 -12.42 7.56 24.43
C MET A 11 -12.88 8.92 24.96
N ARG A 12 -13.00 9.08 26.28
CA ARG A 12 -13.36 10.37 26.90
C ARG A 12 -12.35 11.47 26.60
N ARG A 13 -11.05 11.19 26.70
CA ARG A 13 -10.00 12.15 26.37
C ARG A 13 -10.06 12.57 24.90
N ASN A 14 -10.31 11.63 24.00
CA ASN A 14 -10.42 11.93 22.58
C ASN A 14 -11.66 12.81 22.28
N LEU A 15 -12.79 12.50 22.90
CA LEU A 15 -13.99 13.31 22.77
C LEU A 15 -13.81 14.73 23.35
N GLN A 16 -13.20 14.86 24.51
CA GLN A 16 -12.89 16.15 25.12
C GLN A 16 -11.94 16.98 24.25
N ARG A 17 -10.87 16.37 23.73
CA ARG A 17 -9.95 17.05 22.79
C ARG A 17 -10.65 17.50 21.51
N TYR A 18 -11.57 16.69 20.99
CA TYR A 18 -12.38 17.08 19.84
C TYR A 18 -13.24 18.28 20.17
N LYS A 19 -13.94 18.26 21.31
CA LYS A 19 -14.80 19.36 21.77
C LYS A 19 -14.00 20.65 21.91
N LEU A 20 -12.88 20.62 22.65
CA LEU A 20 -12.02 21.79 22.83
C LEU A 20 -11.50 22.37 21.51
N ARG A 21 -11.07 21.53 20.58
CA ARG A 21 -10.61 22.02 19.26
C ARG A 21 -11.73 22.65 18.46
N ARG A 22 -12.94 22.09 18.53
CA ARG A 22 -14.09 22.62 17.84
C ARG A 22 -14.49 23.98 18.44
N GLU A 23 -14.56 24.10 19.76
CA GLU A 23 -14.89 25.32 20.47
C GLU A 23 -13.86 26.43 20.17
N HIS A 24 -12.59 26.13 20.26
CA HIS A 24 -11.53 27.08 19.93
C HIS A 24 -11.57 27.53 18.47
N LEU A 25 -11.84 26.63 17.51
CA LEU A 25 -12.01 27.02 16.11
C LEU A 25 -13.22 27.95 15.93
N ILE A 26 -14.34 27.65 16.57
CA ILE A 26 -15.54 28.50 16.52
C ILE A 26 -15.24 29.93 17.07
N GLU A 27 -14.50 29.99 18.17
CA GLU A 27 -14.08 31.27 18.76
C GLU A 27 -13.21 32.09 17.79
N ILE A 28 -12.22 31.45 17.16
CA ILE A 28 -11.38 32.09 16.14
C ILE A 28 -12.22 32.59 14.97
N LEU A 29 -13.15 31.78 14.47
CA LEU A 29 -14.03 32.15 13.35
C LEU A 29 -14.95 33.33 13.69
N LYS A 30 -15.48 33.39 14.92
CA LYS A 30 -16.26 34.53 15.42
C LYS A 30 -15.43 35.80 15.53
N ASN A 31 -14.28 35.72 16.16
CA ASN A 31 -13.38 36.85 16.38
C ASN A 31 -12.85 37.45 15.06
N ASN A 32 -12.84 36.68 13.99
CA ASN A 32 -12.43 37.14 12.67
C ASN A 32 -13.62 37.43 11.72
N GLY A 33 -14.85 37.45 12.22
CA GLY A 33 -16.02 37.85 11.44
C GLY A 33 -16.50 36.82 10.40
N PHE A 34 -16.06 35.57 10.47
CA PHE A 34 -16.52 34.52 9.57
C PHE A 34 -17.94 34.06 9.89
N ILE A 35 -18.32 34.08 11.16
CA ILE A 35 -19.63 33.68 11.67
C ILE A 35 -20.05 34.62 12.79
N SER A 36 -21.36 34.77 12.96
CA SER A 36 -21.96 35.47 14.10
C SER A 36 -22.39 34.50 15.19
N ASP A 37 -22.84 35.06 16.33
CA ASP A 37 -23.39 34.24 17.42
C ASP A 37 -24.69 33.51 17.02
N ASN A 38 -25.42 34.05 16.05
CA ASN A 38 -26.66 33.48 15.55
C ASN A 38 -26.46 32.48 14.40
N THR A 39 -25.23 32.28 13.95
CA THR A 39 -24.96 31.36 12.85
C THR A 39 -25.19 29.90 13.27
N ILE A 40 -26.07 29.20 12.56
CA ILE A 40 -26.36 27.78 12.81
C ILE A 40 -25.22 26.92 12.28
N LEU A 41 -24.41 26.37 13.20
CA LEU A 41 -23.25 25.52 12.88
C LEU A 41 -23.56 24.02 12.88
N SER A 42 -24.72 23.63 13.40
CA SER A 42 -25.17 22.24 13.41
C SER A 42 -26.34 22.09 12.44
N GLU A 43 -26.16 21.23 11.49
CA GLU A 43 -27.21 20.89 10.54
C GLU A 43 -27.63 19.44 10.75
N ASN A 44 -28.91 19.17 10.65
CA ASN A 44 -29.48 17.85 10.88
C ASN A 44 -29.68 17.12 9.54
N GLY A 45 -29.13 15.89 9.44
CA GLY A 45 -29.39 14.96 8.36
C GLY A 45 -28.32 14.79 7.29
N ASN A 46 -28.55 13.87 6.36
CA ASN A 46 -27.59 13.46 5.33
C ASN A 46 -27.29 14.55 4.29
N ARG A 47 -28.26 15.40 3.96
CA ARG A 47 -28.11 16.52 3.02
C ARG A 47 -26.98 17.45 3.41
N THR A 48 -26.83 17.71 4.67
CA THR A 48 -25.83 18.60 5.22
C THR A 48 -24.41 18.17 5.00
N THR A 49 -24.16 16.86 5.14
CA THR A 49 -22.84 16.30 4.88
C THR A 49 -22.50 16.42 3.40
N PHE A 50 -23.45 16.15 2.52
CA PHE A 50 -23.30 16.26 1.07
C PHE A 50 -23.01 17.72 0.66
N GLU A 51 -23.82 18.68 1.12
CA GLU A 51 -23.58 20.11 0.87
C GLU A 51 -22.20 20.56 1.35
N THR A 52 -21.76 20.10 2.50
CA THR A 52 -20.42 20.48 3.02
C THR A 52 -19.30 19.91 2.15
N TYR A 53 -19.45 18.72 1.58
CA TYR A 53 -18.49 18.20 0.60
C TYR A 53 -18.49 19.01 -0.69
N ARG A 54 -19.68 19.42 -1.17
CA ARG A 54 -19.82 20.27 -2.34
C ARG A 54 -19.14 21.62 -2.11
N LEU A 55 -19.40 22.28 -0.98
CA LEU A 55 -18.74 23.53 -0.58
C LEU A 55 -17.21 23.36 -0.46
N ARG A 56 -16.76 22.23 0.08
CA ARG A 56 -15.34 21.93 0.20
C ARG A 56 -14.66 21.74 -1.15
N ALA A 57 -15.34 21.13 -2.13
CA ALA A 57 -14.85 21.02 -3.50
C ALA A 57 -14.82 22.38 -4.19
N LYS A 58 -15.92 23.16 -4.06
CA LYS A 58 -16.07 24.49 -4.62
C LYS A 58 -15.00 25.45 -4.10
N ALA A 59 -14.76 25.48 -2.80
CA ALA A 59 -13.75 26.32 -2.15
C ALA A 59 -12.32 26.12 -2.66
N ALA A 60 -12.04 25.03 -3.38
CA ALA A 60 -10.73 24.78 -3.96
C ALA A 60 -10.49 25.49 -5.31
N ILE A 61 -11.57 25.91 -5.98
CA ILE A 61 -11.53 26.45 -7.35
C ILE A 61 -12.30 27.77 -7.51
N GLU A 62 -13.21 28.09 -6.58
CA GLU A 62 -14.07 29.27 -6.62
C GLU A 62 -14.12 29.96 -5.26
N GLU A 63 -14.48 31.24 -5.27
CA GLU A 63 -14.75 31.98 -4.06
C GLU A 63 -16.09 31.54 -3.44
N ILE A 64 -16.11 31.36 -2.12
CA ILE A 64 -17.29 31.05 -1.32
C ILE A 64 -17.44 32.07 -0.20
N SER A 65 -18.63 32.15 0.39
CA SER A 65 -18.88 33.07 1.49
C SER A 65 -18.08 32.70 2.75
N LEU A 66 -17.83 33.67 3.63
CA LEU A 66 -17.08 33.42 4.88
C LEU A 66 -17.77 32.38 5.76
N GLU A 67 -19.12 32.40 5.81
CA GLU A 67 -19.89 31.41 6.55
C GLU A 67 -19.76 30.00 5.95
N GLU A 68 -19.85 29.88 4.63
CA GLU A 68 -19.62 28.60 3.92
C GLU A 68 -18.21 28.10 4.16
N PHE A 69 -17.22 29.00 4.12
CA PHE A 69 -15.82 28.64 4.42
C PHE A 69 -15.64 28.18 5.86
N ALA A 70 -16.30 28.81 6.82
CA ALA A 70 -16.32 28.36 8.21
C ALA A 70 -16.88 26.94 8.35
N ARG A 71 -17.93 26.59 7.62
CA ARG A 71 -18.48 25.21 7.57
C ARG A 71 -17.46 24.21 7.01
N VAL A 72 -16.75 24.58 5.95
CA VAL A 72 -15.67 23.76 5.37
C VAL A 72 -14.55 23.53 6.40
N LEU A 73 -14.09 24.57 7.08
CA LEU A 73 -13.06 24.48 8.11
C LEU A 73 -13.48 23.59 9.29
N LEU A 74 -14.71 23.71 9.74
CA LEU A 74 -15.27 22.85 10.81
C LEU A 74 -15.34 21.38 10.38
N MET A 75 -15.70 21.11 9.12
CA MET A 75 -15.70 19.78 8.57
C MET A 75 -14.29 19.19 8.50
N ILE A 76 -13.31 19.95 8.01
CA ILE A 76 -11.91 19.54 7.96
C ILE A 76 -11.41 19.22 9.36
N ASN A 77 -11.71 20.08 10.33
CA ASN A 77 -11.33 19.86 11.72
C ASN A 77 -11.96 18.58 12.31
N LYS A 78 -13.22 18.27 11.96
CA LYS A 78 -13.92 17.05 12.37
C LYS A 78 -13.29 15.79 11.74
N LYS A 79 -12.92 15.85 10.46
CA LYS A 79 -12.45 14.72 9.65
C LYS A 79 -10.93 14.57 9.66
N ARG A 80 -10.20 15.48 10.31
CA ARG A 80 -8.74 15.37 10.35
C ARG A 80 -8.30 14.07 11.02
N GLY A 81 -7.37 13.38 10.37
CA GLY A 81 -6.75 12.18 10.93
C GLY A 81 -5.96 12.47 12.19
N TYR A 82 -5.76 11.44 13.01
CA TYR A 82 -4.89 11.51 14.19
C TYR A 82 -3.43 11.37 13.75
N LYS A 83 -2.67 12.47 13.76
CA LYS A 83 -1.21 12.37 13.73
C LYS A 83 -0.73 11.94 15.10
N SER A 84 -0.25 10.71 15.23
CA SER A 84 0.36 10.23 16.45
C SER A 84 1.69 10.95 16.68
N SER A 85 1.67 12.02 17.48
CA SER A 85 2.89 12.67 17.96
C SER A 85 3.75 11.77 18.86
N ARG A 86 3.23 10.60 19.27
CA ARG A 86 3.98 9.63 20.09
C ARG A 86 5.14 9.01 19.33
N LYS A 87 5.07 8.92 18.01
CA LYS A 87 6.15 8.40 17.17
C LYS A 87 7.25 9.43 16.90
N ALA A 88 7.00 10.71 17.15
CA ALA A 88 7.97 11.79 16.95
C ALA A 88 8.95 12.01 18.12
N LYS A 89 8.82 11.25 19.22
CA LYS A 89 9.66 11.45 20.41
C LYS A 89 10.86 10.51 20.53
N ASN A 90 10.98 9.49 19.69
CA ASN A 90 12.16 8.63 19.65
C ASN A 90 13.09 9.08 18.53
N THR A 91 13.88 10.10 18.82
CA THR A 91 14.91 10.63 17.92
C THR A 91 16.09 9.68 17.70
N GLU A 92 16.20 8.59 18.44
CA GLU A 92 17.28 7.62 18.30
C GLU A 92 16.91 6.37 17.47
N GLU A 93 15.63 6.08 17.24
CA GLU A 93 15.17 4.93 16.47
C GLU A 93 14.57 5.35 15.11
N GLY A 94 15.39 5.98 14.29
CA GLY A 94 15.04 6.22 12.89
C GLY A 94 13.82 7.14 12.69
N GLN A 95 14.04 8.33 12.18
CA GLN A 95 12.97 9.21 11.68
C GLN A 95 11.98 8.35 10.91
N LEU A 96 10.73 8.34 11.32
CA LEU A 96 9.64 7.84 10.51
C LEU A 96 9.61 8.70 9.25
N ILE A 97 10.24 8.19 8.20
CA ILE A 97 10.18 8.80 6.89
C ILE A 97 8.70 8.77 6.51
N ASP A 98 8.11 9.92 6.25
CA ASP A 98 6.72 10.02 5.82
C ASP A 98 6.56 9.15 4.56
N GLY A 99 5.57 8.24 4.54
CA GLY A 99 5.32 7.37 3.40
C GLY A 99 5.18 8.16 2.09
N MET A 100 4.71 9.42 2.15
CA MET A 100 4.64 10.31 0.99
C MET A 100 6.04 10.77 0.51
N GLU A 101 6.99 11.04 1.39
CA GLU A 101 8.36 11.38 1.00
C GLU A 101 9.03 10.19 0.30
N ILE A 102 8.79 8.99 0.81
CA ILE A 102 9.24 7.75 0.16
C ILE A 102 8.61 7.60 -1.23
N ALA A 103 7.31 7.78 -1.36
CA ALA A 103 6.64 7.67 -2.65
C ALA A 103 7.15 8.71 -3.66
N LYS A 104 7.42 9.94 -3.22
CA LYS A 104 8.05 10.96 -4.06
C LYS A 104 9.43 10.54 -4.54
N ARG A 105 10.27 10.06 -3.62
CA ARG A 105 11.61 9.60 -3.95
C ARG A 105 11.59 8.45 -4.96
N LEU A 106 10.70 7.45 -4.75
CA LEU A 106 10.54 6.35 -5.70
C LEU A 106 10.16 6.84 -7.09
N TYR A 107 9.29 7.85 -7.16
CA TYR A 107 8.85 8.42 -8.43
C TYR A 107 9.94 9.27 -9.11
N GLU A 108 10.58 10.18 -8.38
CA GLU A 108 11.60 11.11 -8.89
C GLU A 108 12.87 10.37 -9.34
N GLU A 109 13.30 9.37 -8.59
CA GLU A 109 14.49 8.56 -8.88
C GLU A 109 14.17 7.33 -9.74
N ASN A 110 12.90 7.10 -10.11
CA ASN A 110 12.41 5.91 -10.83
C ASN A 110 12.86 4.59 -10.19
N LEU A 111 12.81 4.53 -8.87
CA LEU A 111 13.19 3.36 -8.09
C LEU A 111 11.97 2.50 -7.74
N THR A 112 12.22 1.21 -7.50
CA THR A 112 11.25 0.33 -6.84
C THR A 112 11.51 0.29 -5.33
N PRO A 113 10.51 -0.13 -4.52
CA PRO A 113 10.69 -0.40 -3.09
C PRO A 113 11.89 -1.29 -2.77
N GLY A 114 12.13 -2.31 -3.61
CA GLY A 114 13.27 -3.21 -3.47
C GLY A 114 14.61 -2.52 -3.67
N GLN A 115 14.73 -1.70 -4.71
CA GLN A 115 15.96 -0.96 -5.01
C GLN A 115 16.29 0.05 -3.89
N LEU A 116 15.30 0.84 -3.46
CA LEU A 116 15.49 1.78 -2.36
C LEU A 116 15.87 1.08 -1.06
N SER A 117 15.23 -0.06 -0.76
CA SER A 117 15.55 -0.86 0.42
C SER A 117 16.98 -1.40 0.38
N TYR A 118 17.44 -1.84 -0.80
CA TYR A 118 18.80 -2.32 -0.99
C TYR A 118 19.85 -1.22 -0.74
N GLU A 119 19.64 -0.03 -1.30
CA GLU A 119 20.50 1.14 -1.06
C GLU A 119 20.58 1.50 0.42
N LEU A 120 19.44 1.54 1.10
CA LEU A 120 19.37 1.86 2.53
C LEU A 120 20.11 0.82 3.37
N LEU A 121 19.96 -0.47 3.08
CA LEU A 121 20.68 -1.53 3.80
C LEU A 121 22.18 -1.46 3.55
N LYS A 122 22.61 -1.19 2.31
CA LYS A 122 24.03 -0.99 1.98
C LYS A 122 24.64 0.22 2.68
N SER A 123 23.86 1.27 2.90
CA SER A 123 24.29 2.45 3.67
C SER A 123 24.30 2.21 5.19
N GLY A 124 24.04 0.98 5.65
CA GLY A 124 24.07 0.59 7.07
C GLY A 124 22.80 0.91 7.85
N LYS A 125 21.71 1.29 7.20
CA LYS A 125 20.43 1.53 7.89
C LYS A 125 19.82 0.20 8.34
N LYS A 126 19.48 0.10 9.62
CA LYS A 126 18.87 -1.10 10.22
C LYS A 126 17.39 -1.22 9.90
N TYR A 127 16.70 -0.11 9.80
CA TYR A 127 15.25 -0.05 9.60
C TYR A 127 14.94 0.42 8.18
N LEU A 128 14.03 -0.28 7.54
CA LEU A 128 13.52 0.07 6.23
C LEU A 128 12.21 0.87 6.39
N PRO A 129 11.93 1.80 5.48
CA PRO A 129 10.66 2.51 5.49
C PRO A 129 9.50 1.57 5.12
N ASP A 130 8.31 1.98 5.51
CA ASP A 130 7.08 1.38 5.00
C ASP A 130 6.76 1.95 3.61
N PHE A 131 6.27 1.11 2.73
CA PHE A 131 5.89 1.46 1.37
C PHE A 131 4.39 1.41 1.17
N TYR A 132 3.87 2.22 0.25
CA TYR A 132 2.49 2.07 -0.20
C TYR A 132 2.29 0.71 -0.86
N ARG A 133 1.10 0.13 -0.66
CA ARG A 133 0.72 -1.14 -1.30
C ARG A 133 0.83 -1.05 -2.82
N SER A 134 0.39 0.05 -3.41
CA SER A 134 0.46 0.29 -4.85
C SER A 134 1.88 0.29 -5.40
N ASP A 135 2.88 0.80 -4.66
CA ASP A 135 4.28 0.78 -5.09
C ASP A 135 4.84 -0.65 -5.08
N LEU A 136 4.49 -1.45 -4.06
CA LEU A 136 4.85 -2.85 -3.97
C LEU A 136 4.19 -3.70 -5.07
N GLN A 137 2.92 -3.41 -5.40
CA GLN A 137 2.22 -4.06 -6.50
C GLN A 137 2.84 -3.72 -7.86
N THR A 138 3.24 -2.47 -8.05
CA THR A 138 3.96 -2.03 -9.26
C THR A 138 5.32 -2.72 -9.39
N GLU A 139 6.06 -2.89 -8.29
CA GLU A 139 7.30 -3.66 -8.29
C GLU A 139 7.06 -5.12 -8.65
N PHE A 140 6.04 -5.76 -8.06
CA PHE A 140 5.66 -7.13 -8.39
C PHE A 140 5.39 -7.29 -9.89
N ASP A 141 4.62 -6.36 -10.48
CA ASP A 141 4.31 -6.39 -11.91
C ASP A 141 5.56 -6.20 -12.78
N LYS A 142 6.45 -5.28 -12.42
CA LYS A 142 7.72 -5.07 -13.14
C LYS A 142 8.58 -6.34 -13.13
N VAL A 143 8.76 -6.96 -11.95
CA VAL A 143 9.53 -8.20 -11.81
C VAL A 143 8.88 -9.33 -12.62
N TRP A 144 7.55 -9.49 -12.50
CA TRP A 144 6.83 -10.51 -13.25
C TRP A 144 7.01 -10.36 -14.75
N ASN A 145 6.74 -9.18 -15.28
CA ASN A 145 6.81 -8.90 -16.72
C ASN A 145 8.23 -9.08 -17.28
N PHE A 146 9.26 -8.82 -16.49
CA PHE A 146 10.64 -9.08 -16.92
C PHE A 146 10.98 -10.56 -16.89
N GLN A 147 10.65 -11.26 -15.80
CA GLN A 147 11.03 -12.67 -15.61
C GLN A 147 10.20 -13.63 -16.47
N SER A 148 8.94 -13.29 -16.80
CA SER A 148 8.09 -14.10 -17.68
C SER A 148 8.66 -14.26 -19.11
N GLN A 149 9.58 -13.38 -19.52
CA GLN A 149 10.30 -13.54 -20.79
C GLN A 149 11.23 -14.75 -20.83
N PHE A 150 11.62 -15.27 -19.67
CA PHE A 150 12.57 -16.38 -19.53
C PHE A 150 11.91 -17.69 -19.09
N TYR A 151 10.68 -17.63 -18.59
CA TYR A 151 10.01 -18.78 -17.98
C TYR A 151 8.57 -18.88 -18.42
N SER A 152 8.27 -19.92 -19.19
CA SER A 152 6.91 -20.18 -19.71
C SER A 152 5.88 -20.50 -18.62
N PHE A 153 6.31 -20.93 -17.45
CA PHE A 153 5.41 -21.18 -16.32
C PHE A 153 4.92 -19.91 -15.62
N LEU A 154 5.52 -18.76 -15.87
CA LEU A 154 5.05 -17.47 -15.35
C LEU A 154 3.92 -16.93 -16.24
N THR A 155 2.76 -17.54 -16.14
CA THR A 155 1.55 -17.16 -16.88
C THR A 155 0.75 -16.05 -16.19
N ASP A 156 -0.14 -15.39 -16.90
CA ASP A 156 -1.02 -14.36 -16.32
C ASP A 156 -1.97 -14.95 -15.27
N ASP A 157 -2.46 -16.17 -15.48
CA ASP A 157 -3.31 -16.87 -14.51
C ASP A 157 -2.56 -17.11 -13.19
N LEU A 158 -1.31 -17.55 -13.25
CA LEU A 158 -0.46 -17.72 -12.07
C LEU A 158 -0.14 -16.37 -11.41
N LYS A 159 0.04 -15.31 -12.20
CA LYS A 159 0.22 -13.94 -11.69
C LYS A 159 -0.96 -13.49 -10.83
N ASP A 160 -2.17 -13.67 -11.33
CA ASP A 160 -3.40 -13.28 -10.65
C ASP A 160 -3.64 -14.13 -9.39
N GLU A 161 -3.32 -15.42 -9.45
CA GLU A 161 -3.39 -16.30 -8.29
C GLU A 161 -2.40 -15.90 -7.19
N LEU A 162 -1.18 -15.51 -7.55
CA LEU A 162 -0.07 -15.20 -6.63
C LEU A 162 -0.14 -13.80 -6.04
N LYS A 163 -0.49 -12.81 -6.82
CA LYS A 163 -0.38 -11.39 -6.46
C LYS A 163 -1.18 -11.06 -5.20
N GLY A 164 -0.51 -10.47 -4.21
CA GLY A 164 -1.13 -10.05 -2.95
C GLY A 164 -1.38 -11.17 -1.93
N LYS A 165 -0.98 -12.39 -2.21
CA LYS A 165 -1.05 -13.49 -1.23
C LYS A 165 -0.01 -13.27 -0.11
N ASN A 166 -0.28 -13.83 1.07
CA ASN A 166 0.73 -13.80 2.14
C ASN A 166 1.93 -14.74 1.80
N GLU A 167 3.03 -14.60 2.53
CA GLU A 167 4.25 -15.39 2.31
C GLU A 167 4.00 -16.91 2.31
N LYS A 168 3.12 -17.40 3.21
CA LYS A 168 2.79 -18.82 3.32
C LYS A 168 1.96 -19.29 2.14
N ALA A 169 0.96 -18.52 1.71
CA ALA A 169 0.13 -18.86 0.57
C ALA A 169 0.95 -18.82 -0.73
N THR A 170 1.80 -17.82 -0.93
CA THR A 170 2.74 -17.74 -2.05
C THR A 170 3.64 -18.98 -2.10
N TRP A 171 4.17 -19.39 -0.96
CA TRP A 171 4.96 -20.61 -0.84
C TRP A 171 4.16 -21.84 -1.25
N THR A 172 2.92 -21.97 -0.78
CA THR A 172 2.07 -23.15 -1.07
C THR A 172 1.72 -23.27 -2.55
N ILE A 173 1.52 -22.13 -3.23
CA ILE A 173 1.20 -22.08 -4.66
C ILE A 173 2.43 -22.47 -5.47
N CYS A 174 3.60 -21.91 -5.16
CA CYS A 174 4.82 -22.16 -5.89
C CYS A 174 5.48 -23.51 -5.54
N ALA A 175 5.23 -24.03 -4.35
CA ALA A 175 5.91 -25.20 -3.80
C ALA A 175 4.95 -26.07 -3.00
N PRO A 176 4.00 -26.74 -3.64
CA PRO A 176 3.04 -27.60 -2.96
C PRO A 176 3.69 -28.90 -2.46
N SER A 177 4.68 -28.81 -1.58
CA SER A 177 5.23 -29.96 -0.88
C SER A 177 4.24 -30.44 0.17
N LYS A 178 3.81 -31.71 0.08
CA LYS A 178 2.93 -32.34 1.06
C LYS A 178 3.66 -32.68 2.36
N ASP A 179 4.99 -32.75 2.34
CA ASP A 179 5.78 -33.12 3.51
C ASP A 179 6.23 -31.90 4.31
N LYS A 180 5.55 -31.68 5.43
CA LYS A 180 5.87 -30.61 6.38
C LYS A 180 7.26 -30.74 7.05
N LYS A 181 7.97 -31.82 6.81
CA LYS A 181 9.29 -32.13 7.42
C LYS A 181 10.45 -31.59 6.60
N ASP A 182 10.27 -31.46 5.29
CA ASP A 182 11.36 -31.00 4.43
C ASP A 182 11.32 -29.48 4.26
N SER A 183 12.43 -28.82 4.55
CA SER A 183 12.67 -27.41 4.29
C SER A 183 12.82 -27.10 2.80
N GLN A 184 12.42 -28.02 1.95
CA GLN A 184 12.53 -27.94 0.50
C GLN A 184 11.22 -27.45 -0.11
N TYR A 185 11.34 -26.81 -1.26
CA TYR A 185 10.22 -26.46 -2.13
C TYR A 185 10.45 -27.01 -3.52
N VAL A 186 9.38 -27.22 -4.25
CA VAL A 186 9.41 -27.74 -5.61
C VAL A 186 8.54 -26.86 -6.48
N TRP A 187 9.13 -26.25 -7.51
CA TRP A 187 8.39 -25.61 -8.58
C TRP A 187 7.89 -26.69 -9.53
N HIS A 188 6.60 -26.63 -9.89
CA HIS A 188 6.00 -27.47 -10.91
C HIS A 188 5.49 -26.60 -12.05
N TRP A 189 5.87 -26.93 -13.27
CA TRP A 189 5.31 -26.27 -14.45
C TRP A 189 5.29 -27.26 -15.61
N LYS A 190 4.50 -26.93 -16.64
CA LYS A 190 4.48 -27.66 -17.90
C LYS A 190 5.27 -26.89 -18.94
N GLU A 191 6.08 -27.56 -19.69
CA GLU A 191 6.86 -27.00 -20.77
C GLU A 191 6.64 -27.83 -22.04
N THR A 192 6.52 -27.16 -23.18
CA THR A 192 6.40 -27.83 -24.46
C THR A 192 7.79 -28.12 -25.01
N GLU A 193 8.13 -29.38 -25.20
CA GLU A 193 9.35 -29.81 -25.86
C GLU A 193 9.06 -30.45 -27.22
N SER A 194 9.89 -30.13 -28.18
CA SER A 194 9.84 -30.81 -29.48
C SER A 194 10.59 -32.11 -29.39
N LYS A 195 9.90 -33.26 -29.52
CA LYS A 195 10.50 -34.58 -29.55
C LYS A 195 10.35 -35.18 -30.94
N TRP A 196 11.41 -35.77 -31.42
CA TRP A 196 11.36 -36.50 -32.66
C TRP A 196 10.58 -37.81 -32.46
N ASN A 197 9.52 -37.98 -33.27
CA ASN A 197 8.75 -39.21 -33.30
C ASN A 197 9.26 -40.08 -34.48
N GLU A 198 9.80 -41.22 -34.16
CA GLU A 198 10.38 -42.15 -35.15
C GLU A 198 9.30 -42.79 -36.02
N GLU A 199 8.07 -42.98 -35.55
CA GLU A 199 6.95 -43.56 -36.27
C GLU A 199 6.40 -42.62 -37.33
N THR A 200 6.33 -41.34 -37.05
CA THR A 200 5.81 -40.33 -37.98
C THR A 200 6.92 -39.59 -38.74
N ALA A 201 8.21 -39.86 -38.42
CA ALA A 201 9.37 -39.17 -38.96
C ALA A 201 9.25 -37.63 -38.91
N SER A 202 8.64 -37.09 -37.84
CA SER A 202 8.41 -35.70 -37.65
C SER A 202 8.61 -35.24 -36.20
N ASN A 203 8.87 -33.96 -35.99
CA ASN A 203 8.91 -33.36 -34.66
C ASN A 203 7.52 -33.17 -34.13
N GLU A 204 7.17 -33.80 -33.03
CA GLU A 204 5.92 -33.59 -32.29
C GLU A 204 6.18 -32.76 -31.04
N THR A 205 5.23 -31.86 -30.77
CA THR A 205 5.25 -31.02 -29.57
C THR A 205 4.58 -31.78 -28.40
N VAL A 206 5.37 -32.13 -27.40
CA VAL A 206 4.89 -32.89 -26.23
C VAL A 206 4.97 -32.00 -24.99
N GLU A 207 3.91 -31.96 -24.20
CA GLU A 207 3.94 -31.33 -22.86
C GLU A 207 4.75 -32.23 -21.90
N VAL A 208 5.74 -31.62 -21.27
CA VAL A 208 6.58 -32.31 -20.26
C VAL A 208 6.44 -31.58 -18.94
N ASP A 209 6.17 -32.34 -17.88
CA ASP A 209 6.17 -31.80 -16.51
C ASP A 209 7.62 -31.56 -16.06
N LYS A 210 7.91 -30.30 -15.72
CA LYS A 210 9.21 -29.89 -15.17
C LYS A 210 9.10 -29.65 -13.68
N THR A 211 10.12 -29.98 -12.94
CA THR A 211 10.23 -29.74 -11.50
C THR A 211 11.59 -29.17 -11.15
N LEU A 212 11.62 -28.23 -10.22
CA LEU A 212 12.84 -27.70 -9.64
C LEU A 212 12.70 -27.68 -8.12
N THR A 213 13.65 -28.27 -7.43
CA THR A 213 13.65 -28.35 -5.96
C THR A 213 14.69 -27.40 -5.38
N GLY A 214 14.32 -26.62 -4.39
CA GLY A 214 15.21 -25.72 -3.68
C GLY A 214 15.00 -25.75 -2.16
N VAL A 215 15.91 -25.14 -1.42
CA VAL A 215 15.86 -25.08 0.04
C VAL A 215 15.19 -23.80 0.50
N LYS A 216 14.27 -23.90 1.44
CA LYS A 216 13.58 -22.73 2.02
C LYS A 216 14.58 -21.83 2.74
N ARG A 217 14.53 -20.55 2.40
CA ARG A 217 15.39 -19.53 2.98
C ARG A 217 14.66 -18.77 4.07
N SER A 218 15.24 -18.68 5.27
CA SER A 218 14.63 -17.96 6.38
C SER A 218 14.66 -16.43 6.21
N GLY A 219 15.74 -15.92 5.59
CA GLY A 219 15.94 -14.47 5.41
C GLY A 219 16.10 -13.70 6.72
N THR A 220 16.51 -14.37 7.81
CA THR A 220 16.56 -13.79 9.16
C THR A 220 17.91 -13.12 9.46
N THR A 221 19.01 -13.55 8.84
CA THR A 221 20.32 -12.90 9.02
C THR A 221 20.40 -11.59 8.23
N ALA A 222 21.26 -10.67 8.69
CA ALA A 222 21.48 -9.40 8.01
C ALA A 222 21.97 -9.59 6.57
N GLU A 223 22.87 -10.54 6.35
CA GLU A 223 23.43 -10.88 5.04
C GLU A 223 22.33 -11.42 4.11
N GLN A 224 21.54 -12.38 4.57
CA GLN A 224 20.41 -12.91 3.79
C GLN A 224 19.36 -11.85 3.46
N LYS A 225 19.16 -10.89 4.37
CA LYS A 225 18.25 -9.78 4.13
C LYS A 225 18.76 -8.88 2.99
N ILE A 226 20.03 -8.52 3.02
CA ILE A 226 20.66 -7.72 1.96
C ILE A 226 20.60 -8.48 0.63
N GLU A 227 20.95 -9.75 0.61
CA GLU A 227 20.93 -10.60 -0.56
C GLU A 227 19.51 -10.75 -1.16
N ASN A 228 18.46 -10.87 -0.33
CA ASN A 228 17.09 -10.91 -0.81
C ASN A 228 16.69 -9.61 -1.53
N TYR A 229 17.15 -8.44 -1.06
CA TYR A 229 16.91 -7.17 -1.75
C TYR A 229 17.80 -7.00 -2.98
N GLU A 230 19.01 -7.55 -2.98
CA GLU A 230 19.85 -7.61 -4.16
C GLU A 230 19.18 -8.41 -5.29
N TRP A 231 18.58 -9.56 -4.95
CA TRP A 231 17.81 -10.34 -5.93
C TRP A 231 16.59 -9.57 -6.45
N ARG A 232 15.92 -8.79 -5.63
CA ARG A 232 14.82 -7.91 -6.10
C ARG A 232 15.31 -6.87 -7.11
N CYS A 233 16.50 -6.32 -6.91
CA CYS A 233 17.12 -5.41 -7.89
C CYS A 233 17.47 -6.15 -9.20
N LYS A 234 18.14 -7.28 -9.10
CA LYS A 234 18.53 -8.10 -10.25
C LYS A 234 17.31 -8.61 -11.03
N ALA A 235 16.22 -8.90 -10.34
CA ALA A 235 14.96 -9.37 -10.95
C ALA A 235 14.38 -8.43 -12.01
N LEU A 236 14.78 -7.17 -12.02
CA LEU A 236 14.32 -6.14 -12.96
C LEU A 236 15.18 -6.04 -14.22
N SER A 237 16.37 -6.67 -14.25
CA SER A 237 17.35 -6.53 -15.33
C SER A 237 18.07 -7.82 -15.71
N GLU A 238 18.01 -8.85 -14.86
CA GLU A 238 18.72 -10.10 -15.07
C GLU A 238 17.78 -11.29 -14.86
N LYS A 239 18.02 -12.39 -15.58
CA LYS A 239 17.33 -13.66 -15.35
C LYS A 239 17.73 -14.21 -13.98
N LEU A 240 16.77 -14.40 -13.09
CA LEU A 240 16.99 -15.07 -11.80
C LEU A 240 16.82 -16.59 -11.93
N SER A 241 17.43 -17.35 -11.02
CA SER A 241 17.07 -18.76 -10.89
C SER A 241 15.65 -18.90 -10.31
N PRO A 242 14.94 -20.01 -10.58
CA PRO A 242 13.62 -20.23 -10.00
C PRO A 242 13.58 -20.20 -8.46
N GLU A 243 14.67 -20.60 -7.78
CA GLU A 243 14.82 -20.51 -6.34
C GLU A 243 14.85 -19.05 -5.85
N GLN A 244 15.58 -18.21 -6.58
CA GLN A 244 15.63 -16.77 -6.28
C GLN A 244 14.28 -16.12 -6.53
N LEU A 245 13.59 -16.51 -7.60
CA LEU A 245 12.26 -15.99 -7.93
C LEU A 245 11.23 -16.24 -6.84
N ILE A 246 11.17 -17.46 -6.28
CA ILE A 246 10.21 -17.76 -5.22
C ILE A 246 10.45 -16.88 -3.98
N VAL A 247 11.73 -16.64 -3.64
CA VAL A 247 12.07 -15.76 -2.52
C VAL A 247 11.66 -14.32 -2.81
N VAL A 248 11.90 -13.83 -4.03
CA VAL A 248 11.53 -12.48 -4.44
C VAL A 248 10.01 -12.29 -4.38
N PHE A 249 9.24 -13.18 -5.01
CA PHE A 249 7.77 -13.12 -4.99
C PHE A 249 7.20 -13.26 -3.58
N GLN A 250 7.74 -14.17 -2.79
CA GLN A 250 7.31 -14.36 -1.41
C GLN A 250 7.52 -13.09 -0.57
N LYS A 251 8.66 -12.41 -0.72
CA LYS A 251 8.97 -11.20 0.03
C LYS A 251 8.17 -10.00 -0.42
N ILE A 252 7.98 -9.79 -1.72
CA ILE A 252 7.14 -8.73 -2.24
C ILE A 252 5.68 -8.95 -1.81
N ASN A 253 5.14 -10.15 -2.00
CA ASN A 253 3.78 -10.49 -1.62
C ASN A 253 3.54 -10.37 -0.11
N GLY A 254 4.50 -10.79 0.71
CA GLY A 254 4.44 -10.60 2.16
C GLY A 254 4.32 -9.11 2.53
N GLN A 255 5.07 -8.24 1.86
CA GLN A 255 4.96 -6.80 2.07
C GLN A 255 3.63 -6.23 1.56
N ILE A 256 3.14 -6.65 0.38
CA ILE A 256 1.82 -6.25 -0.15
C ILE A 256 0.71 -6.61 0.84
N ASN A 257 0.74 -7.84 1.36
CA ASN A 257 -0.25 -8.33 2.31
C ASN A 257 -0.20 -7.59 3.66
N ASN A 258 1.00 -7.29 4.14
CA ASN A 258 1.22 -6.56 5.40
C ASN A 258 1.02 -5.05 5.28
N ALA A 259 1.05 -4.49 4.07
CA ALA A 259 0.76 -3.08 3.81
C ALA A 259 -0.74 -2.76 3.93
N SER A 260 -1.40 -3.33 4.94
CA SER A 260 -2.80 -3.04 5.28
C SER A 260 -2.87 -1.91 6.30
N GLY A 261 -3.97 -1.17 6.31
CA GLY A 261 -4.21 -0.09 7.26
C GLY A 261 -3.60 1.24 6.81
N TYR A 262 -2.52 1.69 7.43
CA TYR A 262 -2.01 3.05 7.22
C TYR A 262 -1.48 3.33 5.80
N LEU A 263 -0.84 2.36 5.16
CA LEU A 263 -0.32 2.46 3.78
C LEU A 263 -1.08 1.56 2.78
N GLY A 264 -2.30 1.19 3.11
CA GLY A 264 -3.24 0.48 2.23
C GLY A 264 -4.15 1.43 1.45
N ASP A 265 -5.37 1.00 1.15
CA ASP A 265 -6.31 1.68 0.25
C ASP A 265 -6.59 3.15 0.57
N ILE A 266 -6.64 3.52 1.86
CA ILE A 266 -6.89 4.92 2.27
C ILE A 266 -5.68 5.81 1.97
N SER A 267 -4.49 5.29 2.17
CA SER A 267 -3.24 6.03 1.95
C SER A 267 -2.83 6.05 0.49
N ASP A 268 -3.10 4.99 -0.27
CA ASP A 268 -2.96 4.97 -1.72
C ASP A 268 -3.83 6.06 -2.36
N ARG A 269 -5.05 6.27 -1.83
CA ARG A 269 -5.90 7.39 -2.25
C ARG A 269 -5.26 8.75 -1.97
N SER A 270 -4.61 8.94 -0.84
CA SER A 270 -3.91 10.19 -0.51
C SER A 270 -2.74 10.45 -1.45
N LYS A 271 -2.01 9.40 -1.81
CA LYS A 271 -0.94 9.42 -2.81
C LYS A 271 -1.47 9.80 -4.19
N GLU A 272 -2.55 9.17 -4.63
CA GLU A 272 -3.22 9.48 -5.90
C GLU A 272 -3.66 10.94 -5.98
N LEU A 273 -4.31 11.45 -4.92
CA LEU A 273 -4.72 12.85 -4.83
C LEU A 273 -3.53 13.82 -4.93
N TYR A 274 -2.42 13.48 -4.29
CA TYR A 274 -1.21 14.30 -4.34
C TYR A 274 -0.64 14.39 -5.76
N PHE A 275 -0.44 13.25 -6.43
CA PHE A 275 0.12 13.23 -7.78
C PHE A 275 -0.83 13.78 -8.85
N ASN A 276 -2.13 13.69 -8.64
CA ASN A 276 -3.15 14.27 -9.53
C ASN A 276 -3.50 15.73 -9.18
N HIS A 277 -2.82 16.35 -8.21
CA HIS A 277 -3.11 17.72 -7.73
C HIS A 277 -4.57 17.93 -7.36
N GLN A 278 -5.22 16.91 -6.81
CA GLN A 278 -6.64 16.90 -6.50
C GLN A 278 -6.89 17.08 -5.00
N THR A 279 -7.87 17.88 -4.63
CA THR A 279 -8.27 18.01 -3.22
C THR A 279 -9.16 16.84 -2.80
N VAL A 280 -9.14 16.52 -1.50
CA VAL A 280 -10.04 15.51 -0.91
C VAL A 280 -11.51 15.82 -1.17
N GLY A 281 -11.90 17.11 -1.16
CA GLY A 281 -13.26 17.53 -1.47
C GLY A 281 -13.67 17.18 -2.90
N GLN A 282 -12.84 17.54 -3.88
CA GLN A 282 -13.05 17.22 -5.30
C GLN A 282 -13.14 15.71 -5.53
N TYR A 283 -12.23 14.94 -4.94
CA TYR A 283 -12.27 13.48 -5.03
C TYR A 283 -13.58 12.91 -4.46
N GLN A 284 -13.99 13.35 -3.28
CA GLN A 284 -15.19 12.85 -2.64
C GLN A 284 -16.45 13.20 -3.43
N MET A 285 -16.54 14.40 -4.00
CA MET A 285 -17.64 14.76 -4.89
C MET A 285 -17.70 13.87 -6.12
N ALA A 286 -16.59 13.65 -6.80
CA ALA A 286 -16.52 12.76 -7.94
C ALA A 286 -16.93 11.30 -7.62
N GLN A 287 -16.72 10.84 -6.38
CA GLN A 287 -17.20 9.52 -5.94
C GLN A 287 -18.71 9.53 -5.65
N LEU A 288 -19.25 10.60 -5.09
CA LEU A 288 -20.68 10.75 -4.83
C LEU A 288 -21.47 10.88 -6.13
N ASP A 289 -20.96 11.63 -7.10
CA ASP A 289 -21.58 11.80 -8.42
C ASP A 289 -21.67 10.48 -9.22
N LYS A 290 -20.78 9.52 -8.92
CA LYS A 290 -20.82 8.17 -9.51
C LYS A 290 -21.81 7.22 -8.82
N ASN A 291 -22.35 7.60 -7.67
CA ASN A 291 -23.22 6.73 -6.89
C ASN A 291 -24.70 7.02 -7.22
N PRO A 292 -25.42 6.07 -7.84
CA PRO A 292 -26.82 6.27 -8.27
C PRO A 292 -27.81 6.55 -7.13
N ASN A 293 -27.42 6.29 -5.88
CA ASN A 293 -28.24 6.58 -4.71
C ASN A 293 -28.16 8.06 -4.25
N TYR A 294 -27.32 8.87 -4.88
CA TYR A 294 -27.10 10.29 -4.54
C TYR A 294 -27.33 11.25 -5.72
N SER A 295 -27.71 10.73 -6.88
CA SER A 295 -28.10 11.50 -8.06
C SER A 295 -29.56 11.99 -8.00
#